data_9afd39e957f21b55f5c164a6817806bb
#
_entry.id   9afd39e957f21b55f5c164a6817806bb
#
_cell.length_a   1.000
_cell.length_b   1.000
_cell.length_c   1.000
_cell.angle_alpha   90.00
_cell.angle_beta   90.00
_cell.angle_gamma   90.00
#
_symmetry.space_group_name_H-M   'P 1'
#
loop_
_entity.id
_entity.type
_entity.pdbx_description
1 polymer ?
#
loop_
_entity_poly.entity_id
_entity_poly.type
_entity_poly.pdbx_seq_one_letter_code
_entity_poly.pdbx_strand_id
1 'polypeptide(L)'
;MRKTKPAFVKAKTKGLIVASFFAIILITSTLSVAMNNNTKRQNQETKITVTGTPADNFPDDQRARFCGDGSDGKSTPYVKEFKIPTACTQPLAITTDNSGTVYFAQTNTGKIAKFDPNTEQFTEFDNPQWPAHGRTMSWGIDYSPGGDLWYTDDSYNSIWKFSIADGKYERISYPTKENSLPQKIKIVGSHAIINDFNEGKLSVFDITQTSQQKTYANIPSPTDTFVGGFDLDSAGNVWYTNWIFRQGGSLVKFDYNKFTNFISSNPDQNYTLRDYATSFNLPTSINAPNGLSVDKSGNVWIADTDSSSFYKFSESDKSFTKYITSEPPLSMYGNATGVIKTPVSHPYWTQIQDNVLYFNEQTSNAIAAYDLEKDSLVEYFVPSKNPEWADCGAMVDCGIAQIFGFDVVGDKVWFTEWAENKIGKVDLSKPLSGMVSVSEKQLTLKKGQSTTIDFHVNADSETKILSRATSNFSDIAVQIPTKSISSTQTLPVTISASQSALSGTYKVLLTARNADVATSEFVTVTIQ
;
A
#
# COMPACT_ATOMS: atom_id res chain seq x y z
N MET A 1 -19.15 -41.30 36.64
CA MET A 1 -18.05 -40.33 36.54
C MET A 1 -18.03 -39.75 35.16
N ARG A 2 -18.63 -38.57 34.97
CA ARG A 2 -18.63 -37.84 33.69
C ARG A 2 -17.49 -36.84 33.72
N LYS A 3 -16.54 -36.95 32.81
CA LYS A 3 -15.50 -35.94 32.57
C LYS A 3 -16.06 -34.90 31.61
N THR A 4 -16.32 -33.73 32.10
CA THR A 4 -16.58 -32.53 31.32
C THR A 4 -15.27 -31.99 30.76
N LYS A 5 -15.20 -31.80 29.44
CA LYS A 5 -14.12 -31.06 28.77
C LYS A 5 -14.43 -29.54 28.85
N PRO A 6 -13.46 -28.70 29.11
CA PRO A 6 -13.68 -27.26 29.01
C PRO A 6 -13.64 -26.83 27.55
N ALA A 7 -14.72 -26.25 27.08
CA ALA A 7 -14.77 -25.47 25.86
C ALA A 7 -14.61 -23.98 26.24
N PHE A 8 -14.07 -23.22 25.29
CA PHE A 8 -14.00 -21.75 25.29
C PHE A 8 -12.85 -21.06 26.02
N VAL A 9 -11.70 -20.99 25.38
CA VAL A 9 -10.70 -19.88 25.56
C VAL A 9 -9.98 -19.52 24.23
N LYS A 10 -10.39 -19.98 23.07
CA LYS A 10 -9.61 -19.74 21.81
C LYS A 10 -10.04 -18.52 20.98
N ALA A 11 -11.21 -17.94 21.20
CA ALA A 11 -11.69 -16.85 20.34
C ALA A 11 -11.14 -15.46 20.70
N LYS A 12 -10.84 -15.20 21.97
CA LYS A 12 -10.36 -13.88 22.42
C LYS A 12 -8.90 -13.58 22.08
N THR A 13 -8.07 -14.60 21.90
CA THR A 13 -6.63 -14.39 21.67
C THR A 13 -6.29 -14.08 20.19
N LYS A 14 -7.11 -14.50 19.25
CA LYS A 14 -6.85 -14.30 17.82
C LYS A 14 -7.21 -12.90 17.32
N GLY A 15 -8.31 -12.33 17.79
CA GLY A 15 -8.66 -10.94 17.48
C GLY A 15 -7.64 -9.94 18.04
N LEU A 16 -7.06 -10.24 19.21
CA LEU A 16 -6.01 -9.40 19.83
C LEU A 16 -4.68 -9.47 19.07
N ILE A 17 -4.36 -10.62 18.48
CA ILE A 17 -3.09 -10.82 17.73
C ILE A 17 -3.12 -10.08 16.40
N VAL A 18 -4.27 -9.84 15.83
CA VAL A 18 -4.42 -9.29 14.51
C VAL A 18 -4.61 -7.79 14.51
N ALA A 19 -5.42 -7.25 15.40
CA ALA A 19 -5.38 -5.82 15.71
C ALA A 19 -3.97 -5.41 16.15
N SER A 20 -3.24 -6.33 16.80
CA SER A 20 -1.83 -6.16 17.12
C SER A 20 -0.91 -6.16 15.88
N PHE A 21 -1.22 -6.78 14.75
CA PHE A 21 -0.26 -6.97 13.66
C PHE A 21 -0.32 -5.87 12.60
N PHE A 22 -1.48 -5.27 12.34
CA PHE A 22 -1.55 -4.01 11.55
C PHE A 22 -1.33 -2.79 12.45
N ALA A 23 -1.83 -2.82 13.65
CA ALA A 23 -1.22 -2.03 14.70
C ALA A 23 0.29 -2.37 14.86
N ILE A 24 0.80 -3.53 14.53
CA ILE A 24 2.24 -3.84 14.59
C ILE A 24 2.99 -3.31 13.38
N ILE A 25 2.46 -3.21 12.19
CA ILE A 25 3.09 -2.43 11.11
C ILE A 25 2.91 -0.92 11.33
N LEU A 26 1.84 -0.48 11.97
CA LEU A 26 1.59 0.91 12.40
C LEU A 26 1.95 1.18 13.87
N ILE A 27 1.85 0.22 14.78
CA ILE A 27 2.11 0.33 16.23
C ILE A 27 3.51 -0.18 16.59
N THR A 28 4.21 -0.97 15.78
CA THR A 28 5.64 -1.15 16.00
C THR A 28 6.41 0.12 15.66
N SER A 29 5.89 0.99 14.79
CA SER A 29 6.43 2.35 14.68
C SER A 29 6.09 3.23 15.89
N THR A 30 4.93 3.07 16.54
CA THR A 30 4.57 3.87 17.70
C THR A 30 4.91 3.23 19.05
N LEU A 31 4.87 1.92 19.20
CA LEU A 31 5.09 1.22 20.48
C LEU A 31 6.56 1.00 20.83
N SER A 32 7.47 0.92 19.85
CA SER A 32 8.90 0.80 20.21
C SER A 32 9.49 2.09 20.76
N VAL A 33 8.97 3.25 20.36
CA VAL A 33 9.34 4.53 20.98
C VAL A 33 8.75 4.64 22.40
N ALA A 34 7.53 4.15 22.62
CA ALA A 34 6.90 4.12 23.93
C ALA A 34 7.52 3.07 24.88
N MET A 35 8.00 1.92 24.36
CA MET A 35 8.59 0.87 25.20
C MET A 35 10.04 1.16 25.62
N ASN A 36 10.84 1.87 24.82
CA ASN A 36 12.18 2.27 25.25
C ASN A 36 12.20 3.35 26.34
N ASN A 37 11.12 4.14 26.45
CA ASN A 37 10.95 5.10 27.53
C ASN A 37 10.30 4.50 28.79
N ASN A 38 9.72 3.31 28.72
CA ASN A 38 9.00 2.68 29.83
C ASN A 38 9.87 1.83 30.78
N THR A 39 11.15 1.62 30.48
CA THR A 39 12.03 0.88 31.41
C THR A 39 12.44 1.69 32.66
N LYS A 40 11.95 2.92 32.82
CA LYS A 40 12.18 3.75 34.02
C LYS A 40 10.93 4.27 34.73
N ARG A 41 9.73 3.82 34.33
CA ARG A 41 8.50 4.20 35.06
C ARG A 41 7.70 2.96 35.48
N GLN A 42 8.18 2.27 36.51
CA GLN A 42 7.30 1.47 37.35
C GLN A 42 6.53 2.39 38.31
N ASN A 43 5.21 2.17 38.35
CA ASN A 43 4.23 2.71 39.30
C ASN A 43 3.77 4.16 39.10
N GLN A 44 2.97 4.35 38.06
CA GLN A 44 1.70 5.09 38.15
C GLN A 44 0.90 4.70 36.88
N GLU A 45 -0.19 3.96 37.08
CA GLU A 45 -1.27 3.88 36.11
C GLU A 45 -1.93 5.26 36.04
N THR A 46 -1.31 6.20 35.37
CA THR A 46 -1.99 7.38 34.89
C THR A 46 -2.85 6.90 33.73
N LYS A 47 -4.13 6.76 33.95
CA LYS A 47 -5.16 6.67 32.93
C LYS A 47 -4.91 7.84 32.01
N ILE A 48 -4.28 7.59 30.86
CA ILE A 48 -4.06 8.62 29.83
C ILE A 48 -5.45 8.98 29.35
N THR A 49 -5.98 10.09 29.84
CA THR A 49 -7.22 10.63 29.31
C THR A 49 -6.86 11.22 27.95
N VAL A 50 -7.28 10.55 26.89
CA VAL A 50 -7.17 11.07 25.54
C VAL A 50 -8.02 12.33 25.47
N THR A 51 -7.38 13.48 25.36
CA THR A 51 -8.05 14.79 25.24
C THR A 51 -7.79 15.33 23.83
N GLY A 52 -8.85 15.65 23.08
CA GLY A 52 -8.71 16.21 21.74
C GLY A 52 -8.56 15.17 20.62
N THR A 53 -7.94 15.56 19.53
CA THR A 53 -7.62 14.71 18.38
C THR A 53 -6.43 13.79 18.70
N PRO A 54 -6.10 12.79 17.87
CA PRO A 54 -4.88 12.00 18.02
C PRO A 54 -3.60 12.84 18.12
N ALA A 55 -3.57 14.03 17.51
CA ALA A 55 -2.48 14.99 17.67
C ALA A 55 -2.24 15.39 19.12
N ASP A 56 -3.28 15.41 19.94
CA ASP A 56 -3.18 15.80 21.36
C ASP A 56 -2.71 14.66 22.27
N ASN A 57 -2.52 13.45 21.72
CA ASN A 57 -1.95 12.33 22.46
C ASN A 57 -0.43 12.35 22.54
N PHE A 58 0.22 13.18 21.75
CA PHE A 58 1.64 13.46 21.89
C PHE A 58 1.80 14.65 22.84
N PRO A 59 2.79 14.62 23.76
CA PRO A 59 3.16 15.79 24.53
C PRO A 59 3.46 16.97 23.58
N ASP A 60 3.08 18.18 23.95
CA ASP A 60 3.23 19.35 23.06
C ASP A 60 4.67 19.58 22.59
N ASP A 61 5.64 19.27 23.44
CA ASP A 61 7.07 19.34 23.14
C ASP A 61 7.57 18.23 22.19
N GLN A 62 6.77 17.20 21.94
CA GLN A 62 7.11 16.09 21.05
C GLN A 62 6.25 16.05 19.78
N ARG A 63 5.22 16.88 19.68
CA ARG A 63 4.24 16.86 18.59
C ARG A 63 4.92 16.96 17.21
N ALA A 64 5.83 17.92 17.04
CA ALA A 64 6.56 18.13 15.79
C ALA A 64 7.42 16.92 15.37
N ARG A 65 7.93 16.15 16.33
CA ARG A 65 8.72 14.93 16.05
C ARG A 65 7.89 13.86 15.37
N PHE A 66 6.66 13.65 15.82
CA PHE A 66 5.80 12.56 15.35
C PHE A 66 4.91 12.94 14.18
N CYS A 67 4.63 14.22 13.97
CA CYS A 67 3.72 14.70 12.95
C CYS A 67 4.37 15.61 11.89
N GLY A 68 5.67 15.89 11.99
CA GLY A 68 6.40 16.68 11.00
C GLY A 68 5.82 18.08 10.72
N ASP A 69 5.32 18.80 11.74
CA ASP A 69 4.60 20.06 11.57
C ASP A 69 5.47 21.27 11.25
N GLY A 70 6.80 21.13 11.33
CA GLY A 70 7.75 22.24 11.25
C GLY A 70 8.43 22.47 9.92
N SER A 71 8.48 21.48 9.02
CA SER A 71 9.27 21.59 7.80
C SER A 71 8.44 22.02 6.59
N ASP A 72 9.01 22.88 5.74
CA ASP A 72 8.43 23.18 4.44
C ASP A 72 8.56 21.99 3.49
N GLY A 73 7.75 21.99 2.43
CA GLY A 73 7.81 20.97 1.37
C GLY A 73 9.14 21.01 0.64
N LYS A 74 9.72 19.85 0.39
CA LYS A 74 10.95 19.68 -0.39
C LYS A 74 10.61 19.39 -1.85
N SER A 75 11.62 19.48 -2.72
CA SER A 75 11.46 19.14 -4.13
C SER A 75 12.70 18.43 -4.65
N THR A 76 12.47 17.45 -5.51
CA THR A 76 13.47 16.81 -6.36
C THR A 76 13.14 17.15 -7.82
N PRO A 77 13.89 16.67 -8.82
CA PRO A 77 13.47 16.80 -10.22
C PRO A 77 12.09 16.18 -10.52
N TYR A 78 11.69 15.17 -9.74
CA TYR A 78 10.48 14.37 -9.99
C TYR A 78 9.37 14.60 -8.98
N VAL A 79 9.71 14.90 -7.73
CA VAL A 79 8.78 15.00 -6.61
C VAL A 79 8.70 16.44 -6.12
N LYS A 80 7.48 16.93 -5.88
CA LYS A 80 7.23 18.20 -5.18
C LYS A 80 6.27 17.95 -4.02
N GLU A 81 6.64 18.40 -2.84
CA GLU A 81 5.85 18.30 -1.61
C GLU A 81 5.16 19.64 -1.29
N PHE A 82 4.02 19.54 -0.61
CA PHE A 82 3.23 20.69 -0.17
C PHE A 82 2.83 20.51 1.30
N LYS A 83 3.22 21.47 2.13
CA LYS A 83 2.93 21.48 3.56
C LYS A 83 1.45 21.79 3.80
N ILE A 84 0.77 20.96 4.58
CA ILE A 84 -0.62 21.19 4.99
C ILE A 84 -0.65 22.33 6.02
N PRO A 85 -1.58 23.31 5.91
CA PRO A 85 -1.63 24.48 6.81
C PRO A 85 -1.88 24.12 8.27
N THR A 86 -2.85 23.22 8.56
CA THR A 86 -3.08 22.71 9.91
C THR A 86 -1.98 21.73 10.28
N ALA A 87 -1.37 21.92 11.46
CA ALA A 87 -0.30 21.05 11.94
C ALA A 87 -0.82 19.68 12.35
N CYS A 88 0.01 18.65 12.18
CA CYS A 88 -0.21 17.29 12.68
C CYS A 88 -1.55 16.67 12.26
N THR A 89 -1.94 16.84 11.00
CA THR A 89 -3.21 16.32 10.46
C THR A 89 -3.16 14.82 10.17
N GLN A 90 -1.96 14.27 9.98
CA GLN A 90 -1.73 12.88 9.55
C GLN A 90 -2.61 12.51 8.33
N PRO A 91 -2.34 13.08 7.14
CA PRO A 91 -3.12 12.84 5.93
C PRO A 91 -2.98 11.38 5.50
N LEU A 92 -4.09 10.71 5.16
CA LEU A 92 -4.05 9.28 4.85
C LEU A 92 -4.60 8.96 3.47
N ALA A 93 -5.92 8.92 3.30
CA ALA A 93 -6.52 8.64 2.00
C ALA A 93 -6.53 9.91 1.12
N ILE A 94 -6.30 9.73 -0.18
CA ILE A 94 -6.23 10.81 -1.17
C ILE A 94 -6.91 10.36 -2.46
N THR A 95 -7.58 11.29 -3.14
CA THR A 95 -8.20 11.10 -4.45
C THR A 95 -8.24 12.41 -5.22
N THR A 96 -8.50 12.33 -6.51
CA THR A 96 -8.66 13.47 -7.41
C THR A 96 -10.05 13.48 -8.03
N ASP A 97 -10.60 14.66 -8.27
CA ASP A 97 -11.81 14.78 -9.06
C ASP A 97 -11.51 14.85 -10.58
N ASN A 98 -12.57 14.87 -11.38
CA ASN A 98 -12.44 14.94 -12.84
C ASN A 98 -11.77 16.22 -13.36
N SER A 99 -11.63 17.24 -12.54
CA SER A 99 -10.92 18.50 -12.89
C SER A 99 -9.44 18.47 -12.50
N GLY A 100 -9.00 17.42 -11.83
CA GLY A 100 -7.65 17.28 -11.29
C GLY A 100 -7.45 17.95 -9.93
N THR A 101 -8.52 18.39 -9.28
CA THR A 101 -8.45 18.90 -7.91
C THR A 101 -8.22 17.74 -6.95
N VAL A 102 -7.30 17.92 -6.01
CA VAL A 102 -6.90 16.87 -5.06
C VAL A 102 -7.68 17.01 -3.76
N TYR A 103 -8.19 15.89 -3.25
CA TYR A 103 -8.86 15.81 -1.96
C TYR A 103 -8.22 14.72 -1.10
N PHE A 104 -8.10 15.00 0.19
CA PHE A 104 -7.54 14.02 1.12
C PHE A 104 -8.17 14.11 2.51
N ALA A 105 -8.16 12.99 3.22
CA ALA A 105 -8.67 12.89 4.57
C ALA A 105 -7.56 13.16 5.59
N GLN A 106 -7.84 14.03 6.56
CA GLN A 106 -6.98 14.36 7.70
C GLN A 106 -7.40 13.54 8.91
N THR A 107 -6.66 12.48 9.22
CA THR A 107 -7.10 11.50 10.23
C THR A 107 -7.15 12.03 11.65
N ASN A 108 -6.29 12.98 12.00
CA ASN A 108 -6.24 13.57 13.33
C ASN A 108 -7.26 14.69 13.57
N THR A 109 -7.82 15.27 12.52
CA THR A 109 -8.73 16.41 12.61
C THR A 109 -10.14 16.09 12.13
N GLY A 110 -10.31 14.95 11.45
CA GLY A 110 -11.57 14.55 10.83
C GLY A 110 -12.02 15.43 9.67
N LYS A 111 -11.13 16.28 9.17
CA LYS A 111 -11.41 17.16 8.04
C LYS A 111 -11.18 16.47 6.71
N ILE A 112 -11.90 16.89 5.71
CA ILE A 112 -11.50 16.77 4.30
C ILE A 112 -10.76 18.06 3.94
N ALA A 113 -9.64 17.92 3.24
CA ALA A 113 -8.92 19.02 2.65
C ALA A 113 -8.93 18.92 1.13
N LYS A 114 -9.04 20.07 0.50
CA LYS A 114 -8.93 20.31 -0.94
C LYS A 114 -7.61 21.01 -1.23
N PHE A 115 -6.93 20.56 -2.28
CA PHE A 115 -5.76 21.26 -2.83
C PHE A 115 -5.98 21.53 -4.32
N ASP A 116 -5.82 22.76 -4.73
CA ASP A 116 -5.85 23.16 -6.13
C ASP A 116 -4.42 23.16 -6.71
N PRO A 117 -4.09 22.24 -7.64
CA PRO A 117 -2.75 22.14 -8.20
C PRO A 117 -2.30 23.36 -9.02
N ASN A 118 -3.23 24.20 -9.51
CA ASN A 118 -2.92 25.36 -10.34
C ASN A 118 -2.51 26.58 -9.50
N THR A 119 -3.14 26.74 -8.35
CA THR A 119 -2.87 27.86 -7.43
C THR A 119 -2.02 27.45 -6.24
N GLU A 120 -1.83 26.16 -6.02
CA GLU A 120 -1.15 25.55 -4.88
C GLU A 120 -1.78 25.95 -3.53
N GLN A 121 -3.09 26.19 -3.52
CA GLN A 121 -3.83 26.61 -2.34
C GLN A 121 -4.61 25.45 -1.71
N PHE A 122 -4.58 25.41 -0.38
CA PHE A 122 -5.38 24.49 0.43
C PHE A 122 -6.69 25.13 0.87
N THR A 123 -7.73 24.34 0.95
CA THR A 123 -8.98 24.63 1.65
C THR A 123 -9.30 23.45 2.56
N GLU A 124 -9.41 23.69 3.85
CA GLU A 124 -9.73 22.66 4.84
C GLU A 124 -11.17 22.86 5.33
N PHE A 125 -11.97 21.78 5.30
CA PHE A 125 -13.38 21.81 5.66
C PHE A 125 -13.56 21.21 7.06
N ASP A 126 -14.03 21.99 8.01
CA ASP A 126 -14.33 21.53 9.35
C ASP A 126 -15.51 20.54 9.33
N ASN A 127 -15.36 19.43 10.04
CA ASN A 127 -16.42 18.43 10.20
C ASN A 127 -17.15 18.67 11.53
N PRO A 128 -18.37 19.28 11.53
CA PRO A 128 -19.10 19.58 12.75
C PRO A 128 -19.64 18.34 13.46
N GLN A 129 -19.63 17.18 12.79
CA GLN A 129 -20.04 15.90 13.35
C GLN A 129 -18.84 15.09 13.90
N TRP A 130 -17.61 15.62 13.76
CA TRP A 130 -16.44 14.95 14.29
C TRP A 130 -16.49 14.94 15.81
N PRO A 131 -16.33 13.77 16.46
CA PRO A 131 -16.38 13.70 17.91
C PRO A 131 -15.27 14.54 18.53
N ALA A 132 -15.59 15.26 19.59
CA ALA A 132 -14.55 15.88 20.42
C ALA A 132 -13.57 14.80 20.88
N HIS A 133 -12.27 15.04 20.69
CA HIS A 133 -11.22 14.06 20.96
C HIS A 133 -11.26 12.84 20.01
N GLY A 134 -11.90 12.99 18.86
CA GLY A 134 -12.04 11.98 17.86
C GLY A 134 -10.70 11.58 17.23
N ARG A 135 -10.57 10.29 16.96
CA ARG A 135 -9.35 9.70 16.37
C ARG A 135 -9.73 8.55 15.47
N THR A 136 -9.19 8.54 14.27
CA THR A 136 -9.49 7.49 13.30
C THR A 136 -8.30 7.22 12.37
N MET A 137 -8.45 6.17 11.56
CA MET A 137 -7.70 6.00 10.32
C MET A 137 -8.69 5.98 9.15
N SER A 138 -8.62 6.97 8.28
CA SER A 138 -9.42 7.06 7.06
C SER A 138 -8.62 6.46 5.90
N TRP A 139 -8.68 5.13 5.76
CA TRP A 139 -7.83 4.37 4.85
C TRP A 139 -8.18 4.53 3.37
N GLY A 140 -9.46 4.66 3.07
CA GLY A 140 -9.97 4.73 1.72
C GLY A 140 -10.81 5.97 1.48
N ILE A 141 -10.67 6.55 0.30
CA ILE A 141 -11.52 7.63 -0.22
C ILE A 141 -11.73 7.39 -1.70
N ASP A 142 -12.93 7.70 -2.18
CA ASP A 142 -13.24 7.65 -3.60
C ASP A 142 -14.17 8.82 -3.98
N TYR A 143 -14.04 9.26 -5.23
CA TYR A 143 -14.85 10.32 -5.82
C TYR A 143 -16.00 9.72 -6.62
N SER A 144 -17.22 10.08 -6.26
CA SER A 144 -18.42 9.62 -6.96
C SER A 144 -18.74 10.49 -8.18
N PRO A 145 -19.35 9.91 -9.24
CA PRO A 145 -19.81 10.69 -10.39
C PRO A 145 -20.80 11.81 -10.04
N GLY A 146 -21.45 11.73 -8.87
CA GLY A 146 -22.37 12.74 -8.35
C GLY A 146 -21.68 13.98 -7.75
N GLY A 147 -20.36 13.98 -7.67
CA GLY A 147 -19.59 15.11 -7.11
C GLY A 147 -19.42 15.05 -5.60
N ASP A 148 -19.58 13.86 -5.00
CA ASP A 148 -19.36 13.63 -3.57
C ASP A 148 -18.11 12.78 -3.34
N LEU A 149 -17.45 12.99 -2.20
CA LEU A 149 -16.40 12.11 -1.70
C LEU A 149 -16.98 11.13 -0.70
N TRP A 150 -16.57 9.87 -0.82
CA TRP A 150 -16.92 8.80 0.10
C TRP A 150 -15.65 8.26 0.73
N TYR A 151 -15.58 8.17 2.05
CA TYR A 151 -14.38 7.71 2.73
C TYR A 151 -14.70 6.87 3.98
N THR A 152 -13.76 6.02 4.34
CA THR A 152 -13.88 5.07 5.46
C THR A 152 -13.36 5.67 6.74
N ASP A 153 -13.90 5.19 7.86
CA ASP A 153 -13.53 5.56 9.22
C ASP A 153 -13.55 4.30 10.09
N ASP A 154 -12.38 3.81 10.45
CA ASP A 154 -12.25 2.56 11.17
C ASP A 154 -12.60 2.67 12.66
N SER A 155 -12.25 3.78 13.30
CA SER A 155 -12.41 3.93 14.76
C SER A 155 -13.85 4.15 15.19
N TYR A 156 -14.67 4.72 14.31
CA TYR A 156 -16.08 4.99 14.58
C TYR A 156 -17.03 4.10 13.79
N ASN A 157 -16.52 3.08 13.13
CA ASN A 157 -17.31 2.16 12.31
C ASN A 157 -18.26 2.93 11.40
N SER A 158 -17.72 3.82 10.59
CA SER A 158 -18.51 4.71 9.75
C SER A 158 -17.97 4.79 8.34
N ILE A 159 -18.88 5.15 7.44
CA ILE A 159 -18.56 5.71 6.15
C ILE A 159 -19.01 7.15 6.19
N TRP A 160 -18.22 8.02 5.63
CA TRP A 160 -18.56 9.41 5.49
C TRP A 160 -18.81 9.76 4.04
N LYS A 161 -19.83 10.56 3.80
CA LYS A 161 -20.07 11.27 2.57
C LYS A 161 -19.75 12.74 2.79
N PHE A 162 -18.96 13.32 1.91
CA PHE A 162 -18.69 14.75 1.89
C PHE A 162 -19.15 15.34 0.55
N SER A 163 -20.10 16.25 0.59
CA SER A 163 -20.58 16.98 -0.58
C SER A 163 -19.62 18.12 -0.91
N ILE A 164 -18.96 18.04 -2.06
CA ILE A 164 -18.03 19.07 -2.53
C ILE A 164 -18.77 20.40 -2.79
N ALA A 165 -20.01 20.31 -3.25
CA ALA A 165 -20.78 21.49 -3.68
C ALA A 165 -21.14 22.42 -2.51
N ASP A 166 -21.45 21.88 -1.35
CA ASP A 166 -21.94 22.65 -0.20
C ASP A 166 -21.13 22.44 1.09
N GLY A 167 -20.04 21.67 1.01
CA GLY A 167 -19.12 21.44 2.12
C GLY A 167 -19.73 20.66 3.29
N LYS A 168 -20.78 19.87 3.05
CA LYS A 168 -21.49 19.16 4.11
C LYS A 168 -21.00 17.73 4.26
N TYR A 169 -20.97 17.31 5.52
CA TYR A 169 -20.69 15.93 5.91
C TYR A 169 -21.96 15.18 6.27
N GLU A 170 -22.03 13.93 5.87
CA GLU A 170 -23.04 12.98 6.29
C GLU A 170 -22.32 11.72 6.82
N ARG A 171 -22.64 11.33 8.06
CA ARG A 171 -22.10 10.13 8.68
C ARG A 171 -23.06 8.98 8.50
N ILE A 172 -22.57 7.89 7.96
CA ILE A 172 -23.31 6.65 7.75
C ILE A 172 -22.70 5.58 8.66
N SER A 173 -23.51 5.02 9.58
CA SER A 173 -23.03 3.94 10.45
C SER A 173 -22.70 2.71 9.63
N TYR A 174 -21.51 2.19 9.82
CA TYR A 174 -21.07 0.93 9.25
C TYR A 174 -21.51 -0.21 10.17
N PRO A 175 -22.39 -1.13 9.72
CA PRO A 175 -22.91 -2.19 10.58
C PRO A 175 -21.85 -3.27 10.79
N THR A 176 -21.07 -3.14 11.84
CA THR A 176 -19.93 -4.00 12.13
C THR A 176 -20.01 -4.63 13.51
N LYS A 177 -19.19 -5.65 13.72
CA LYS A 177 -18.84 -6.20 15.02
C LYS A 177 -17.64 -5.45 15.60
N GLU A 178 -17.28 -5.76 16.84
CA GLU A 178 -16.26 -5.05 17.64
C GLU A 178 -14.84 -4.90 17.01
N ASN A 179 -14.54 -5.55 15.88
CA ASN A 179 -13.19 -5.59 15.29
C ASN A 179 -13.18 -5.22 13.80
N SER A 180 -14.14 -4.42 13.34
CA SER A 180 -14.16 -3.96 11.95
C SER A 180 -12.97 -3.06 11.62
N LEU A 181 -12.47 -3.18 10.40
CA LEU A 181 -11.44 -2.32 9.84
C LEU A 181 -11.75 -2.04 8.37
N PRO A 182 -12.71 -1.14 8.08
CA PRO A 182 -13.01 -0.72 6.71
C PRO A 182 -11.81 0.06 6.16
N GLN A 183 -11.27 -0.42 5.04
CA GLN A 183 -10.09 0.19 4.43
C GLN A 183 -10.41 0.82 3.07
N LYS A 184 -10.16 0.10 1.97
CA LYS A 184 -10.40 0.60 0.62
C LYS A 184 -11.91 0.75 0.37
N ILE A 185 -12.29 1.83 -0.27
CA ILE A 185 -13.64 2.07 -0.79
C ILE A 185 -13.55 2.31 -2.29
N LYS A 186 -14.53 1.81 -3.04
CA LYS A 186 -14.66 2.07 -4.48
C LYS A 186 -16.13 2.26 -4.83
N ILE A 187 -16.43 3.34 -5.53
CA ILE A 187 -17.77 3.63 -6.03
C ILE A 187 -17.97 2.95 -7.39
N VAL A 188 -19.01 2.12 -7.48
CA VAL A 188 -19.36 1.35 -8.67
C VAL A 188 -20.85 1.57 -8.98
N GLY A 189 -21.15 2.46 -9.90
CA GLY A 189 -22.52 2.87 -10.19
C GLY A 189 -23.20 3.50 -8.97
N SER A 190 -24.28 2.89 -8.50
CA SER A 190 -25.02 3.30 -7.30
C SER A 190 -24.53 2.64 -6.01
N HIS A 191 -23.44 1.88 -6.05
CA HIS A 191 -22.94 1.15 -4.90
C HIS A 191 -21.55 1.63 -4.49
N ALA A 192 -21.27 1.61 -3.17
CA ALA A 192 -19.94 1.64 -2.61
C ALA A 192 -19.53 0.23 -2.18
N ILE A 193 -18.40 -0.27 -2.68
CA ILE A 193 -17.79 -1.53 -2.23
C ILE A 193 -16.66 -1.17 -1.28
N ILE A 194 -16.62 -1.85 -0.13
CA ILE A 194 -15.64 -1.60 0.94
C ILE A 194 -15.06 -2.92 1.42
N ASN A 195 -13.75 -3.04 1.50
CA ASN A 195 -13.17 -4.18 2.21
C ASN A 195 -13.15 -3.92 3.71
N ASP A 196 -13.71 -4.87 4.45
CA ASP A 196 -13.53 -4.95 5.89
C ASP A 196 -12.41 -5.94 6.19
N PHE A 197 -11.24 -5.40 6.43
CA PHE A 197 -10.02 -6.19 6.56
C PHE A 197 -10.13 -7.24 7.66
N ASN A 198 -10.55 -6.85 8.86
CA ASN A 198 -10.59 -7.73 10.02
C ASN A 198 -11.81 -8.66 10.05
N GLU A 199 -12.95 -8.23 9.53
CA GLU A 199 -14.14 -9.09 9.46
C GLU A 199 -14.10 -10.05 8.27
N GLY A 200 -13.08 -9.93 7.42
CA GLY A 200 -12.86 -10.85 6.32
C GLY A 200 -14.01 -10.83 5.30
N LYS A 201 -14.52 -9.66 4.93
CA LYS A 201 -15.63 -9.51 3.99
C LYS A 201 -15.46 -8.27 3.12
N LEU A 202 -16.19 -8.25 2.00
CA LEU A 202 -16.50 -7.04 1.27
C LEU A 202 -17.93 -6.61 1.61
N SER A 203 -18.13 -5.36 1.99
CA SER A 203 -19.44 -4.79 2.23
C SER A 203 -19.87 -3.93 1.05
N VAL A 204 -21.12 -4.06 0.64
CA VAL A 204 -21.71 -3.30 -0.47
C VAL A 204 -22.83 -2.42 0.09
N PHE A 205 -22.75 -1.12 -0.16
CA PHE A 205 -23.75 -0.13 0.26
C PHE A 205 -24.43 0.48 -0.96
N ASP A 206 -25.72 0.71 -0.86
CA ASP A 206 -26.44 1.55 -1.82
C ASP A 206 -26.26 3.02 -1.44
N ILE A 207 -25.48 3.76 -2.21
CA ILE A 207 -25.17 5.18 -1.97
C ILE A 207 -26.33 6.12 -2.32
N THR A 208 -27.41 5.62 -2.91
CA THR A 208 -28.61 6.42 -3.20
C THR A 208 -29.57 6.47 -2.01
N GLN A 209 -29.41 5.61 -1.01
CA GLN A 209 -30.31 5.46 0.14
C GLN A 209 -29.59 5.77 1.47
N THR A 210 -28.90 6.89 1.53
CA THR A 210 -28.08 7.28 2.68
C THR A 210 -28.85 7.39 4.01
N SER A 211 -30.15 7.73 3.97
CA SER A 211 -30.98 7.89 5.17
C SER A 211 -31.38 6.58 5.88
N GLN A 212 -31.20 5.43 5.26
CA GLN A 212 -31.63 4.14 5.82
C GLN A 212 -30.49 3.18 6.20
N GLN A 213 -29.26 3.53 5.92
CA GLN A 213 -28.02 2.90 6.45
C GLN A 213 -28.00 1.37 6.38
N LYS A 214 -28.53 0.78 5.33
CA LYS A 214 -28.48 -0.67 5.16
C LYS A 214 -27.32 -1.06 4.27
N THR A 215 -26.52 -1.98 4.77
CA THR A 215 -25.64 -2.75 3.90
C THR A 215 -26.52 -3.42 2.86
N TYR A 216 -26.27 -3.12 1.59
CA TYR A 216 -26.99 -3.77 0.49
C TYR A 216 -26.70 -5.27 0.49
N ALA A 217 -25.44 -5.63 0.67
CA ALA A 217 -24.98 -7.01 0.77
C ALA A 217 -23.62 -7.12 1.46
N ASN A 218 -23.29 -8.31 1.91
CA ASN A 218 -21.93 -8.68 2.32
C ASN A 218 -21.45 -9.84 1.45
N ILE A 219 -20.24 -9.73 0.91
CA ILE A 219 -19.56 -10.81 0.22
C ILE A 219 -18.63 -11.45 1.25
N PRO A 220 -19.02 -12.58 1.84
CA PRO A 220 -18.26 -13.20 2.92
C PRO A 220 -17.01 -13.87 2.39
N SER A 221 -15.98 -13.92 3.21
CA SER A 221 -14.83 -14.79 3.01
C SER A 221 -14.84 -15.97 3.98
N PRO A 222 -13.95 -16.94 3.84
CA PRO A 222 -13.76 -17.98 4.84
C PRO A 222 -13.53 -17.37 6.22
N THR A 223 -14.08 -18.00 7.26
CA THR A 223 -13.90 -17.55 8.65
C THR A 223 -12.43 -17.49 9.04
N ASP A 224 -12.08 -16.51 9.88
CA ASP A 224 -10.72 -16.28 10.38
C ASP A 224 -9.69 -15.85 9.31
N THR A 225 -10.13 -15.32 8.18
CA THR A 225 -9.27 -14.74 7.14
C THR A 225 -9.38 -13.21 7.12
N PHE A 226 -8.33 -12.57 6.59
CA PHE A 226 -8.37 -11.16 6.20
C PHE A 226 -8.83 -11.00 4.77
N VAL A 227 -9.42 -9.86 4.45
CA VAL A 227 -9.64 -9.42 3.07
C VAL A 227 -8.67 -8.29 2.78
N GLY A 228 -7.76 -8.50 1.84
CA GLY A 228 -6.87 -7.46 1.33
C GLY A 228 -7.56 -6.51 0.36
N GLY A 229 -6.78 -5.85 -0.48
CA GLY A 229 -7.30 -4.97 -1.52
C GLY A 229 -8.19 -5.71 -2.52
N PHE A 230 -9.01 -4.94 -3.20
CA PHE A 230 -9.88 -5.44 -4.26
C PHE A 230 -9.89 -4.49 -5.45
N ASP A 231 -10.24 -5.01 -6.60
CA ASP A 231 -10.46 -4.22 -7.83
C ASP A 231 -11.48 -4.94 -8.73
N LEU A 232 -11.96 -4.24 -9.76
CA LEU A 232 -12.89 -4.78 -10.75
C LEU A 232 -12.18 -4.99 -12.09
N ASP A 233 -12.48 -6.13 -12.73
CA ASP A 233 -12.09 -6.34 -14.12
C ASP A 233 -13.08 -5.64 -15.09
N SER A 234 -12.73 -5.63 -16.39
CA SER A 234 -13.56 -5.02 -17.44
C SER A 234 -14.92 -5.68 -17.63
N ALA A 235 -15.11 -6.91 -17.14
CA ALA A 235 -16.39 -7.62 -17.13
C ALA A 235 -17.25 -7.32 -15.89
N GLY A 236 -16.72 -6.52 -14.94
CA GLY A 236 -17.39 -6.16 -13.69
C GLY A 236 -17.27 -7.22 -12.60
N ASN A 237 -16.37 -8.20 -12.73
CA ASN A 237 -16.08 -9.08 -11.61
C ASN A 237 -15.22 -8.37 -10.57
N VAL A 238 -15.48 -8.62 -9.30
CA VAL A 238 -14.65 -8.15 -8.19
C VAL A 238 -13.58 -9.19 -7.90
N TRP A 239 -12.33 -8.78 -7.98
CA TRP A 239 -11.19 -9.58 -7.57
C TRP A 239 -10.70 -9.12 -6.21
N TYR A 240 -10.42 -10.03 -5.28
CA TYR A 240 -9.92 -9.73 -3.95
C TYR A 240 -9.12 -10.89 -3.38
N THR A 241 -8.30 -10.61 -2.34
CA THR A 241 -7.53 -11.63 -1.63
C THR A 241 -8.15 -11.97 -0.29
N ASN A 242 -8.21 -13.27 0.03
CA ASN A 242 -8.49 -13.76 1.39
C ASN A 242 -7.25 -14.48 1.90
N TRP A 243 -6.78 -14.16 3.08
CA TRP A 243 -5.53 -14.71 3.55
C TRP A 243 -5.41 -14.74 5.07
N ILE A 244 -4.47 -15.55 5.55
CA ILE A 244 -4.02 -15.59 6.93
C ILE A 244 -2.52 -15.30 6.90
N PHE A 245 -2.06 -14.37 7.71
CA PHE A 245 -0.67 -13.92 7.72
C PHE A 245 0.30 -15.08 7.79
N ARG A 246 1.19 -15.18 6.81
CA ARG A 246 2.20 -16.25 6.64
C ARG A 246 1.65 -17.68 6.65
N GLN A 247 0.37 -17.88 6.40
CA GLN A 247 -0.26 -19.20 6.36
C GLN A 247 -0.92 -19.50 5.01
N GLY A 248 -0.86 -18.52 4.07
CA GLY A 248 -1.44 -18.65 2.76
C GLY A 248 -2.83 -18.05 2.66
N GLY A 249 -3.46 -18.26 1.52
CA GLY A 249 -4.75 -17.69 1.20
C GLY A 249 -5.22 -18.01 -0.20
N SER A 250 -6.21 -17.25 -0.66
CA SER A 250 -6.81 -17.37 -1.98
C SER A 250 -6.95 -16.02 -2.65
N LEU A 251 -6.73 -16.00 -3.95
CA LEU A 251 -7.23 -14.97 -4.83
C LEU A 251 -8.64 -15.36 -5.26
N VAL A 252 -9.62 -14.50 -5.09
CA VAL A 252 -11.03 -14.76 -5.38
C VAL A 252 -11.49 -13.87 -6.52
N LYS A 253 -12.13 -14.46 -7.53
CA LYS A 253 -12.91 -13.80 -8.56
C LYS A 253 -14.39 -13.94 -8.23
N PHE A 254 -15.09 -12.85 -8.06
CA PHE A 254 -16.48 -12.81 -7.67
C PHE A 254 -17.31 -12.16 -8.79
N ASP A 255 -18.31 -12.89 -9.30
CA ASP A 255 -19.25 -12.41 -10.31
C ASP A 255 -20.25 -11.43 -9.68
N TYR A 256 -19.83 -10.17 -9.60
CA TYR A 256 -20.59 -9.10 -8.95
C TYR A 256 -21.91 -8.78 -9.67
N ASN A 257 -21.91 -8.83 -11.00
CA ASN A 257 -23.11 -8.55 -11.78
C ASN A 257 -24.19 -9.62 -11.59
N LYS A 258 -23.79 -10.90 -11.62
CA LYS A 258 -24.72 -12.01 -11.35
C LYS A 258 -25.26 -11.93 -9.92
N PHE A 259 -24.41 -11.58 -8.97
CA PHE A 259 -24.78 -11.45 -7.56
C PHE A 259 -25.76 -10.29 -7.32
N THR A 260 -25.48 -9.09 -7.83
CA THR A 260 -26.37 -7.93 -7.66
C THR A 260 -27.70 -8.11 -8.35
N ASN A 261 -27.75 -8.75 -9.53
CA ASN A 261 -28.98 -9.12 -10.20
C ASN A 261 -29.81 -10.10 -9.37
N PHE A 262 -29.18 -11.09 -8.73
CA PHE A 262 -29.86 -12.04 -7.85
C PHE A 262 -30.47 -11.33 -6.64
N ILE A 263 -29.71 -10.52 -5.92
CA ILE A 263 -30.17 -9.82 -4.72
C ILE A 263 -31.31 -8.86 -5.04
N SER A 264 -31.19 -8.10 -6.13
CA SER A 264 -32.25 -7.16 -6.56
C SER A 264 -33.59 -7.86 -6.85
N SER A 265 -33.52 -9.09 -7.37
CA SER A 265 -34.70 -9.89 -7.69
C SER A 265 -35.20 -10.72 -6.49
N ASN A 266 -34.36 -10.96 -5.49
CA ASN A 266 -34.62 -11.89 -4.37
C ASN A 266 -34.09 -11.34 -3.05
N PRO A 267 -34.56 -10.18 -2.56
CA PRO A 267 -33.94 -9.47 -1.44
C PRO A 267 -33.92 -10.25 -0.11
N ASP A 268 -34.82 -11.20 0.06
CA ASP A 268 -34.96 -11.99 1.29
C ASP A 268 -34.40 -13.42 1.17
N GLN A 269 -33.80 -13.77 0.02
CA GLN A 269 -33.27 -15.11 -0.18
C GLN A 269 -31.82 -15.24 0.31
N ASN A 270 -31.53 -16.40 0.88
CA ASN A 270 -30.16 -16.75 1.23
C ASN A 270 -29.35 -17.06 -0.02
N TYR A 271 -28.08 -16.71 0.00
CA TYR A 271 -27.10 -17.01 -1.05
C TYR A 271 -25.84 -17.61 -0.45
N THR A 272 -25.07 -18.31 -1.26
CA THR A 272 -23.77 -18.85 -0.88
C THR A 272 -22.66 -18.26 -1.74
N LEU A 273 -21.48 -18.06 -1.17
CA LEU A 273 -20.31 -17.57 -1.89
C LEU A 273 -19.98 -18.42 -3.12
N ARG A 274 -20.15 -19.74 -3.02
CA ARG A 274 -19.83 -20.71 -4.08
C ARG A 274 -20.59 -20.49 -5.38
N ASP A 275 -21.75 -19.86 -5.32
CA ASP A 275 -22.60 -19.65 -6.50
C ASP A 275 -22.06 -18.52 -7.39
N TYR A 276 -21.17 -17.68 -6.85
CA TYR A 276 -20.68 -16.46 -7.50
C TYR A 276 -19.15 -16.36 -7.54
N ALA A 277 -18.42 -17.20 -6.81
CA ALA A 277 -16.98 -17.07 -6.65
C ALA A 277 -16.19 -18.25 -7.23
N THR A 278 -15.06 -17.90 -7.83
CA THR A 278 -13.97 -18.85 -8.17
C THR A 278 -12.75 -18.47 -7.38
N SER A 279 -12.10 -19.46 -6.76
CA SER A 279 -10.92 -19.23 -5.91
C SER A 279 -9.67 -19.91 -6.49
N PHE A 280 -8.54 -19.22 -6.36
CA PHE A 280 -7.21 -19.68 -6.77
C PHE A 280 -6.29 -19.61 -5.56
N ASN A 281 -5.55 -20.68 -5.26
CA ASN A 281 -4.63 -20.69 -4.12
C ASN A 281 -3.48 -19.71 -4.36
N LEU A 282 -3.19 -18.87 -3.38
CA LEU A 282 -2.02 -18.00 -3.40
C LEU A 282 -0.75 -18.84 -3.20
N PRO A 283 0.37 -18.50 -3.86
CA PRO A 283 1.68 -19.07 -3.57
C PRO A 283 2.06 -18.88 -2.09
N THR A 284 2.74 -19.86 -1.52
CA THR A 284 3.22 -19.80 -0.12
C THR A 284 4.26 -18.70 0.12
N SER A 285 4.80 -18.11 -0.94
CA SER A 285 5.72 -16.97 -0.88
C SER A 285 5.02 -15.62 -0.74
N ILE A 286 3.69 -15.56 -0.82
CA ILE A 286 2.88 -14.37 -0.55
C ILE A 286 2.44 -14.41 0.91
N ASN A 287 2.81 -13.40 1.68
CA ASN A 287 2.56 -13.36 3.12
C ASN A 287 1.46 -12.38 3.53
N ALA A 288 1.38 -11.23 2.88
CA ALA A 288 0.44 -10.15 3.19
C ALA A 288 -0.03 -9.42 1.91
N PRO A 289 -0.92 -10.06 1.12
CA PRO A 289 -1.39 -9.52 -0.17
C PRO A 289 -2.41 -8.40 0.03
N ASN A 290 -1.96 -7.19 0.34
CA ASN A 290 -2.82 -6.04 0.63
C ASN A 290 -3.25 -5.26 -0.61
N GLY A 291 -2.34 -4.96 -1.53
CA GLY A 291 -2.66 -4.26 -2.76
C GLY A 291 -3.13 -5.20 -3.85
N LEU A 292 -4.18 -4.81 -4.57
CA LEU A 292 -4.66 -5.56 -5.73
C LEU A 292 -5.18 -4.61 -6.80
N SER A 293 -4.80 -4.86 -8.06
CA SER A 293 -5.33 -4.19 -9.25
C SER A 293 -5.44 -5.15 -10.41
N VAL A 294 -6.38 -4.89 -11.33
CA VAL A 294 -6.61 -5.71 -12.52
C VAL A 294 -6.24 -4.93 -13.77
N ASP A 295 -5.40 -5.50 -14.65
CA ASP A 295 -5.02 -4.86 -15.90
C ASP A 295 -6.06 -5.08 -17.02
N LYS A 296 -5.90 -4.35 -18.13
CA LYS A 296 -6.81 -4.43 -19.29
C LYS A 296 -6.86 -5.82 -19.95
N SER A 297 -5.85 -6.65 -19.70
CA SER A 297 -5.76 -8.03 -20.20
C SER A 297 -6.41 -9.04 -19.25
N GLY A 298 -6.91 -8.58 -18.09
CA GLY A 298 -7.52 -9.43 -17.05
C GLY A 298 -6.51 -10.09 -16.12
N ASN A 299 -5.22 -9.74 -16.18
CA ASN A 299 -4.27 -10.21 -15.18
C ASN A 299 -4.47 -9.45 -13.87
N VAL A 300 -4.29 -10.16 -12.76
CA VAL A 300 -4.39 -9.58 -11.41
C VAL A 300 -3.00 -9.34 -10.85
N TRP A 301 -2.74 -8.12 -10.42
CA TRP A 301 -1.49 -7.70 -9.82
C TRP A 301 -1.67 -7.54 -8.31
N ILE A 302 -0.75 -8.12 -7.55
CA ILE A 302 -0.86 -8.21 -6.08
C ILE A 302 0.44 -7.71 -5.46
N ALA A 303 0.34 -6.75 -4.55
CA ALA A 303 1.45 -6.28 -3.72
C ALA A 303 1.53 -7.09 -2.42
N ASP A 304 2.70 -7.63 -2.08
CA ASP A 304 2.94 -8.36 -0.84
C ASP A 304 3.65 -7.46 0.18
N THR A 305 2.88 -6.91 1.10
CA THR A 305 3.38 -5.92 2.07
C THR A 305 4.43 -6.48 3.04
N ASP A 306 4.47 -7.79 3.29
CA ASP A 306 5.49 -8.40 4.18
C ASP A 306 6.83 -8.67 3.46
N SER A 307 7.01 -8.15 2.26
CA SER A 307 8.19 -8.40 1.44
C SER A 307 8.56 -7.20 0.55
N SER A 308 9.58 -7.36 -0.30
CA SER A 308 9.87 -6.46 -1.44
C SER A 308 9.38 -7.10 -2.73
N SER A 309 8.14 -7.60 -2.75
CA SER A 309 7.65 -8.36 -3.90
C SER A 309 6.25 -7.94 -4.32
N PHE A 310 5.99 -8.09 -5.60
CA PHE A 310 4.65 -8.05 -6.16
C PHE A 310 4.49 -9.21 -7.14
N TYR A 311 3.25 -9.55 -7.47
CA TYR A 311 2.94 -10.76 -8.23
C TYR A 311 1.94 -10.46 -9.32
N LYS A 312 2.10 -11.12 -10.46
CA LYS A 312 1.11 -11.18 -11.53
C LYS A 312 0.43 -12.55 -11.50
N PHE A 313 -0.89 -12.57 -11.47
CA PHE A 313 -1.69 -13.76 -11.72
C PHE A 313 -2.25 -13.71 -13.13
N SER A 314 -2.06 -14.78 -13.92
CA SER A 314 -2.68 -14.99 -15.21
C SER A 314 -3.83 -15.98 -15.06
N GLU A 315 -5.08 -15.53 -15.35
CA GLU A 315 -6.26 -16.42 -15.23
C GLU A 315 -6.22 -17.55 -16.28
N SER A 316 -5.70 -17.29 -17.48
CA SER A 316 -5.61 -18.28 -18.56
C SER A 316 -4.75 -19.48 -18.19
N ASP A 317 -3.63 -19.23 -17.53
CA ASP A 317 -2.65 -20.25 -17.17
C ASP A 317 -2.80 -20.70 -15.72
N LYS A 318 -3.62 -20.00 -14.93
CA LYS A 318 -3.78 -20.18 -13.48
C LYS A 318 -2.44 -20.12 -12.74
N SER A 319 -1.55 -19.27 -13.20
CA SER A 319 -0.16 -19.20 -12.73
C SER A 319 0.17 -17.84 -12.13
N PHE A 320 1.09 -17.85 -11.17
CA PHE A 320 1.64 -16.65 -10.56
C PHE A 320 3.07 -16.43 -11.01
N THR A 321 3.40 -15.21 -11.39
CA THR A 321 4.78 -14.77 -11.63
C THR A 321 5.17 -13.80 -10.54
N LYS A 322 6.30 -14.07 -9.86
CA LYS A 322 6.87 -13.20 -8.83
C LYS A 322 7.75 -12.13 -9.46
N TYR A 323 7.60 -10.91 -9.02
CA TYR A 323 8.45 -9.75 -9.26
C TYR A 323 9.01 -9.24 -7.93
N ILE A 324 10.06 -8.44 -8.01
CA ILE A 324 10.70 -7.84 -6.84
C ILE A 324 10.99 -6.37 -7.12
N THR A 325 11.07 -5.57 -6.07
CA THR A 325 11.51 -4.18 -6.13
C THR A 325 12.99 -4.06 -5.82
N SER A 326 13.56 -2.87 -5.96
CA SER A 326 14.94 -2.64 -5.55
C SER A 326 15.11 -2.77 -4.02
N GLU A 327 16.33 -2.92 -3.55
CA GLU A 327 16.62 -2.94 -2.12
C GLU A 327 16.44 -1.53 -1.54
N PRO A 328 15.64 -1.35 -0.46
CA PRO A 328 15.46 -0.03 0.15
C PRO A 328 16.80 0.57 0.60
N PRO A 329 17.03 1.88 0.40
CA PRO A 329 18.23 2.55 0.91
C PRO A 329 18.27 2.51 2.45
N LEU A 330 19.46 2.28 3.03
CA LEU A 330 19.64 2.37 4.49
C LEU A 330 19.19 3.71 5.07
N SER A 331 19.35 4.80 4.33
CA SER A 331 18.91 6.13 4.72
C SER A 331 17.39 6.26 4.90
N MET A 332 16.59 5.26 4.50
CA MET A 332 15.15 5.27 4.72
C MET A 332 14.79 4.60 6.05
N TYR A 333 15.33 3.44 6.34
CA TYR A 333 14.90 2.66 7.51
C TYR A 333 15.94 2.54 8.63
N GLY A 334 17.19 2.92 8.40
CA GLY A 334 18.23 2.89 9.41
C GLY A 334 18.87 1.51 9.63
N ASN A 335 19.19 1.21 10.89
CA ASN A 335 19.96 0.02 11.26
C ASN A 335 19.17 -1.29 11.29
N ALA A 336 17.86 -1.27 11.02
CA ALA A 336 16.96 -2.42 11.08
C ALA A 336 16.93 -3.12 12.46
N THR A 337 17.21 -2.40 13.53
CA THR A 337 17.19 -2.91 14.92
C THR A 337 15.96 -2.45 15.70
N GLY A 338 15.24 -1.43 15.19
CA GLY A 338 14.06 -0.82 15.79
C GLY A 338 12.76 -1.40 15.26
N VAL A 339 11.91 -0.52 14.80
CA VAL A 339 10.58 -0.83 14.25
C VAL A 339 10.68 -1.66 12.97
N ILE A 340 11.54 -1.25 12.07
CA ILE A 340 11.81 -1.94 10.82
C ILE A 340 12.94 -2.92 11.04
N LYS A 341 12.60 -4.20 11.13
CA LYS A 341 13.57 -5.27 11.43
C LYS A 341 14.11 -5.96 10.19
N THR A 342 13.45 -5.76 9.04
CA THR A 342 13.85 -6.35 7.76
C THR A 342 13.90 -5.29 6.68
N PRO A 343 14.96 -5.25 5.87
CA PRO A 343 15.09 -4.27 4.78
C PRO A 343 14.21 -4.66 3.58
N VAL A 344 12.90 -4.60 3.75
CA VAL A 344 11.92 -4.85 2.68
C VAL A 344 11.22 -3.55 2.33
N SER A 345 10.83 -3.37 1.08
CA SER A 345 10.26 -2.12 0.58
C SER A 345 8.82 -1.87 1.07
N HIS A 346 8.11 -2.91 1.47
CA HIS A 346 6.69 -2.88 1.86
C HIS A 346 5.78 -2.26 0.79
N PRO A 347 5.62 -2.86 -0.40
CA PRO A 347 4.63 -2.42 -1.38
C PRO A 347 3.22 -2.63 -0.81
N TYR A 348 2.36 -1.59 -0.92
CA TYR A 348 1.08 -1.62 -0.21
C TYR A 348 -0.11 -1.47 -1.16
N TRP A 349 -0.63 -0.25 -1.40
CA TRP A 349 -1.73 -0.05 -2.33
C TRP A 349 -1.25 -0.12 -3.77
N THR A 350 -2.15 -0.50 -4.66
CA THR A 350 -1.88 -0.57 -6.10
C THR A 350 -2.96 0.17 -6.90
N GLN A 351 -2.57 0.72 -8.04
CA GLN A 351 -3.46 1.31 -9.03
C GLN A 351 -2.86 1.08 -10.42
N ILE A 352 -3.69 0.80 -11.43
CA ILE A 352 -3.22 0.69 -12.82
C ILE A 352 -3.83 1.81 -13.65
N GLN A 353 -2.96 2.54 -14.37
CA GLN A 353 -3.34 3.50 -15.39
C GLN A 353 -2.41 3.32 -16.61
N ASP A 354 -2.97 3.32 -17.82
CA ASP A 354 -2.24 3.32 -19.10
C ASP A 354 -1.11 2.27 -19.20
N ASN A 355 -1.41 1.02 -18.83
CA ASN A 355 -0.47 -0.10 -18.80
C ASN A 355 0.72 0.07 -17.83
N VAL A 356 0.59 0.91 -16.83
CA VAL A 356 1.55 1.05 -15.73
C VAL A 356 0.87 0.69 -14.43
N LEU A 357 1.49 -0.23 -13.68
CA LEU A 357 1.13 -0.55 -12.30
C LEU A 357 1.89 0.39 -11.36
N TYR A 358 1.16 1.19 -10.63
CA TYR A 358 1.68 2.06 -9.57
C TYR A 358 1.45 1.41 -8.21
N PHE A 359 2.39 1.61 -7.30
CA PHE A 359 2.25 1.23 -5.90
C PHE A 359 3.14 2.09 -5.01
N ASN A 360 2.73 2.25 -3.75
CA ASN A 360 3.55 2.90 -2.75
C ASN A 360 4.44 1.88 -2.05
N GLU A 361 5.67 2.27 -1.75
CA GLU A 361 6.65 1.50 -1.00
C GLU A 361 6.95 2.21 0.32
N GLN A 362 6.34 1.72 1.39
CA GLN A 362 6.37 2.41 2.69
C GLN A 362 7.78 2.55 3.24
N THR A 363 8.59 1.48 3.22
CA THR A 363 9.94 1.50 3.78
C THR A 363 10.97 2.07 2.80
N SER A 364 10.76 1.92 1.50
CA SER A 364 11.59 2.59 0.49
C SER A 364 11.33 4.10 0.42
N ASN A 365 10.27 4.59 1.07
CA ASN A 365 9.83 5.97 0.99
C ASN A 365 9.64 6.43 -0.46
N ALA A 366 8.95 5.62 -1.27
CA ALA A 366 8.88 5.78 -2.72
C ALA A 366 7.48 5.53 -3.29
N ILE A 367 7.22 6.14 -4.43
CA ILE A 367 6.17 5.72 -5.36
C ILE A 367 6.84 4.95 -6.49
N ALA A 368 6.38 3.73 -6.72
CA ALA A 368 6.87 2.84 -7.76
C ALA A 368 5.92 2.82 -8.97
N ALA A 369 6.48 2.75 -10.17
CA ALA A 369 5.79 2.65 -11.43
C ALA A 369 6.39 1.50 -12.26
N TYR A 370 5.64 0.43 -12.45
CA TYR A 370 6.04 -0.72 -13.25
C TYR A 370 5.33 -0.72 -14.59
N ASP A 371 6.08 -0.60 -15.67
CA ASP A 371 5.58 -0.63 -17.05
C ASP A 371 5.32 -2.09 -17.45
N LEU A 372 4.05 -2.43 -17.68
CA LEU A 372 3.59 -3.79 -17.95
C LEU A 372 4.06 -4.32 -19.31
N GLU A 373 4.37 -3.44 -20.26
CA GLU A 373 4.81 -3.80 -21.61
C GLU A 373 6.34 -3.88 -21.69
N LYS A 374 7.01 -2.91 -21.06
CA LYS A 374 8.48 -2.85 -21.11
C LYS A 374 9.16 -3.78 -20.13
N ASP A 375 8.42 -4.28 -19.11
CA ASP A 375 9.00 -5.08 -18.03
C ASP A 375 10.13 -4.30 -17.32
N SER A 376 9.83 -3.03 -16.95
CA SER A 376 10.75 -2.10 -16.32
C SER A 376 10.09 -1.40 -15.13
N LEU A 377 10.89 -1.08 -14.11
CA LEU A 377 10.43 -0.47 -12.86
C LEU A 377 11.14 0.86 -12.62
N VAL A 378 10.39 1.87 -12.21
CA VAL A 378 10.90 3.16 -11.75
C VAL A 378 10.39 3.40 -10.33
N GLU A 379 11.28 3.75 -9.41
CA GLU A 379 10.96 4.07 -8.01
C GLU A 379 11.35 5.52 -7.75
N TYR A 380 10.37 6.39 -7.51
CA TYR A 380 10.54 7.82 -7.22
C TYR A 380 10.63 8.04 -5.72
N PHE A 381 11.78 8.46 -5.21
CA PHE A 381 11.99 8.65 -3.78
C PHE A 381 11.42 9.97 -3.29
N VAL A 382 10.67 9.89 -2.18
CA VAL A 382 10.12 11.07 -1.50
C VAL A 382 11.22 11.70 -0.64
N PRO A 383 11.44 13.02 -0.78
CA PRO A 383 12.60 13.67 -0.15
C PRO A 383 12.45 13.90 1.36
N SER A 384 11.23 14.02 1.87
CA SER A 384 11.00 14.17 3.31
C SER A 384 11.18 12.85 4.06
N LYS A 385 11.77 12.95 5.24
CA LYS A 385 12.11 11.82 6.10
C LYS A 385 11.93 12.20 7.54
N ASN A 386 11.06 11.48 8.25
CA ASN A 386 10.90 11.63 9.68
C ASN A 386 11.70 10.55 10.42
N PRO A 387 12.78 10.91 11.16
CA PRO A 387 13.65 9.94 11.81
C PRO A 387 12.97 9.21 12.97
N GLU A 388 11.89 9.74 13.53
CA GLU A 388 11.14 9.12 14.62
C GLU A 388 10.37 7.87 14.16
N TRP A 389 10.18 7.72 12.85
CA TRP A 389 9.50 6.58 12.23
C TRP A 389 10.46 5.55 11.61
N ALA A 390 11.76 5.67 11.92
CA ALA A 390 12.81 4.76 11.47
C ALA A 390 13.85 4.54 12.58
N ASP A 391 14.75 3.58 12.40
CA ASP A 391 15.82 3.29 13.36
C ASP A 391 17.12 3.98 12.93
N CYS A 392 17.11 5.30 12.93
CA CYS A 392 18.18 6.10 12.37
C CYS A 392 19.46 6.13 13.20
N GLY A 393 19.38 5.93 14.53
CA GLY A 393 20.55 6.04 15.40
C GLY A 393 21.25 7.39 15.25
N ALA A 394 22.52 7.37 14.82
CA ALA A 394 23.31 8.57 14.55
C ALA A 394 23.34 8.97 13.07
N MET A 395 22.56 8.32 12.21
CA MET A 395 22.51 8.65 10.79
C MET A 395 21.82 9.99 10.55
N VAL A 396 22.46 10.85 9.78
CA VAL A 396 21.89 12.10 9.29
C VAL A 396 21.08 11.80 8.02
N ASP A 397 19.98 12.54 7.82
CA ASP A 397 19.08 12.38 6.65
C ASP A 397 18.51 10.95 6.52
N CYS A 398 18.10 10.38 7.61
CA CYS A 398 17.43 9.08 7.70
C CYS A 398 15.98 9.26 8.17
N GLY A 399 15.11 8.39 7.75
CA GLY A 399 13.69 8.36 8.14
C GLY A 399 12.76 8.09 6.98
N ILE A 400 11.47 8.02 7.27
CA ILE A 400 10.40 7.80 6.29
C ILE A 400 9.24 8.77 6.50
N ALA A 401 8.62 9.22 5.42
CA ALA A 401 7.43 10.07 5.45
C ALA A 401 6.13 9.28 5.72
N GLN A 402 6.16 7.96 5.67
CA GLN A 402 5.01 7.07 5.74
C GLN A 402 3.99 7.38 4.63
N ILE A 403 4.31 6.97 3.40
CA ILE A 403 3.45 7.14 2.24
C ILE A 403 2.36 6.07 2.30
N PHE A 404 1.11 6.46 2.58
CA PHE A 404 0.00 5.52 2.66
C PHE A 404 -0.97 5.64 1.48
N GLY A 405 -1.56 6.80 1.27
CA GLY A 405 -2.49 7.02 0.17
C GLY A 405 -1.80 7.56 -1.07
N PHE A 406 -2.25 7.14 -2.24
CA PHE A 406 -1.90 7.78 -3.50
C PHE A 406 -3.04 7.64 -4.52
N ASP A 407 -3.05 8.53 -5.50
CA ASP A 407 -3.96 8.51 -6.64
C ASP A 407 -3.22 8.95 -7.90
N VAL A 408 -3.47 8.25 -9.01
CA VAL A 408 -2.83 8.50 -10.30
C VAL A 408 -3.82 9.17 -11.24
N VAL A 409 -3.47 10.35 -11.74
CA VAL A 409 -4.27 11.07 -12.71
C VAL A 409 -3.39 11.67 -13.82
N GLY A 410 -3.60 11.21 -15.05
CA GLY A 410 -2.77 11.62 -16.19
C GLY A 410 -1.28 11.33 -15.95
N ASP A 411 -0.45 12.35 -16.03
CA ASP A 411 1.00 12.28 -15.81
C ASP A 411 1.43 12.66 -14.38
N LYS A 412 0.53 12.55 -13.41
CA LYS A 412 0.81 12.86 -12.00
C LYS A 412 0.40 11.73 -11.08
N VAL A 413 1.20 11.50 -10.04
CA VAL A 413 0.83 10.67 -8.90
C VAL A 413 0.78 11.56 -7.66
N TRP A 414 -0.41 11.77 -7.12
CA TRP A 414 -0.60 12.47 -5.86
C TRP A 414 -0.52 11.48 -4.71
N PHE A 415 0.13 11.85 -3.60
CA PHE A 415 0.29 10.97 -2.45
C PHE A 415 0.27 11.73 -1.13
N THR A 416 0.03 11.02 -0.04
CA THR A 416 0.05 11.55 1.33
C THR A 416 1.31 11.12 2.06
N GLU A 417 1.85 12.04 2.87
CA GLU A 417 2.96 11.82 3.78
C GLU A 417 2.44 11.91 5.21
N TRP A 418 1.99 10.77 5.71
CA TRP A 418 1.29 10.67 6.99
C TRP A 418 2.11 11.18 8.19
N ALA A 419 3.41 10.87 8.22
CA ALA A 419 4.32 11.27 9.28
C ALA A 419 4.90 12.68 9.12
N GLU A 420 4.72 13.31 7.94
CA GLU A 420 5.35 14.59 7.61
C GLU A 420 4.36 15.74 7.43
N ASN A 421 3.07 15.48 7.62
CA ASN A 421 1.99 16.48 7.48
C ASN A 421 2.00 17.19 6.11
N LYS A 422 2.18 16.41 5.05
CA LYS A 422 2.29 16.89 3.67
C LYS A 422 1.46 16.06 2.71
N ILE A 423 1.19 16.63 1.56
CA ILE A 423 0.89 15.87 0.35
C ILE A 423 2.04 16.07 -0.63
N GLY A 424 2.25 15.11 -1.50
CA GLY A 424 3.28 15.19 -2.53
C GLY A 424 2.72 14.86 -3.91
N LYS A 425 3.50 15.23 -4.92
CA LYS A 425 3.22 14.96 -6.32
C LYS A 425 4.46 14.40 -7.01
N VAL A 426 4.36 13.23 -7.64
CA VAL A 426 5.32 12.79 -8.66
C VAL A 426 4.90 13.33 -10.01
N ASP A 427 5.82 13.92 -10.76
CA ASP A 427 5.64 14.39 -12.13
C ASP A 427 6.25 13.38 -13.11
N LEU A 428 5.40 12.53 -13.67
CA LEU A 428 5.81 11.46 -14.60
C LEU A 428 6.23 11.98 -15.98
N SER A 429 5.93 13.24 -16.31
CA SER A 429 6.34 13.87 -17.57
C SER A 429 7.83 14.26 -17.63
N LYS A 430 8.49 14.21 -16.48
CA LYS A 430 9.93 14.56 -16.39
C LYS A 430 10.79 13.45 -16.99
N PRO A 431 11.76 13.80 -17.84
CA PRO A 431 12.70 12.82 -18.36
C PRO A 431 13.51 12.21 -17.22
N LEU A 432 13.62 10.88 -17.22
CA LEU A 432 14.36 10.16 -16.20
C LEU A 432 15.87 10.35 -16.38
N SER A 433 16.57 10.74 -15.32
CA SER A 433 18.00 10.55 -15.21
C SER A 433 18.28 9.09 -14.82
N GLY A 434 19.38 8.54 -15.29
CA GLY A 434 19.74 7.16 -14.94
C GLY A 434 18.93 6.09 -15.68
N MET A 435 18.41 6.39 -16.89
CA MET A 435 17.73 5.37 -17.71
C MET A 435 18.63 4.16 -17.94
N VAL A 436 18.03 2.99 -17.84
CA VAL A 436 18.72 1.71 -18.02
C VAL A 436 18.13 0.91 -19.17
N SER A 437 18.96 0.05 -19.74
CA SER A 437 18.51 -0.98 -20.68
C SER A 437 19.45 -2.18 -20.66
N VAL A 438 18.97 -3.33 -21.10
CA VAL A 438 19.73 -4.57 -21.21
C VAL A 438 19.77 -5.06 -22.66
N SER A 439 20.87 -5.70 -23.05
CA SER A 439 21.00 -6.28 -24.39
C SER A 439 20.05 -7.44 -24.63
N GLU A 440 19.72 -8.19 -23.58
CA GLU A 440 18.83 -9.36 -23.65
C GLU A 440 17.89 -9.39 -22.43
N LYS A 441 16.57 -9.51 -22.67
CA LYS A 441 15.54 -9.61 -21.64
C LYS A 441 15.09 -11.05 -21.34
N GLN A 442 15.48 -12.01 -22.17
CA GLN A 442 15.08 -13.43 -22.05
C GLN A 442 16.32 -14.31 -22.15
N LEU A 443 16.60 -15.09 -21.11
CA LEU A 443 17.74 -15.99 -21.06
C LEU A 443 17.27 -17.41 -20.78
N THR A 444 17.92 -18.39 -21.42
CA THR A 444 17.74 -19.81 -21.09
C THR A 444 19.09 -20.38 -20.69
N LEU A 445 19.19 -20.91 -19.47
CA LEU A 445 20.39 -21.48 -18.92
C LEU A 445 20.16 -22.93 -18.49
N LYS A 446 21.13 -23.79 -18.75
CA LYS A 446 21.20 -25.11 -18.07
C LYS A 446 21.81 -24.91 -16.68
N LYS A 447 21.52 -25.85 -15.77
CA LYS A 447 22.17 -25.89 -14.46
C LYS A 447 23.69 -25.87 -14.58
N GLY A 448 24.36 -25.01 -13.81
CA GLY A 448 25.79 -24.75 -13.88
C GLY A 448 26.27 -23.86 -15.03
N GLN A 449 25.39 -23.37 -15.86
CA GLN A 449 25.75 -22.43 -16.93
C GLN A 449 25.72 -20.97 -16.48
N SER A 450 26.49 -20.16 -17.17
CA SER A 450 26.52 -18.71 -17.03
C SER A 450 26.44 -18.05 -18.40
N THR A 451 25.88 -16.87 -18.44
CA THR A 451 25.91 -15.98 -19.61
C THR A 451 26.22 -14.55 -19.18
N THR A 452 26.73 -13.74 -20.08
CA THR A 452 27.00 -12.32 -19.81
C THR A 452 26.17 -11.49 -20.78
N ILE A 453 25.47 -10.51 -20.24
CA ILE A 453 24.69 -9.52 -21.01
C ILE A 453 25.22 -8.12 -20.72
N ASP A 454 24.95 -7.18 -21.61
CA ASP A 454 25.27 -5.80 -21.45
C ASP A 454 24.17 -5.07 -20.70
N PHE A 455 24.53 -4.34 -19.64
CA PHE A 455 23.66 -3.44 -18.88
C PHE A 455 24.11 -2.01 -19.15
N HIS A 456 23.32 -1.29 -19.93
CA HIS A 456 23.57 0.11 -20.29
C HIS A 456 22.95 1.00 -19.23
N VAL A 457 23.73 1.90 -18.67
CA VAL A 457 23.30 2.86 -17.64
C VAL A 457 23.66 4.27 -18.10
N ASN A 458 22.68 5.11 -18.27
CA ASN A 458 22.86 6.53 -18.55
C ASN A 458 22.93 7.29 -17.21
N ALA A 459 24.13 7.64 -16.76
CA ALA A 459 24.37 8.32 -15.50
C ALA A 459 25.02 9.68 -15.72
N ASP A 460 24.55 10.69 -15.02
CA ASP A 460 25.06 12.07 -14.98
C ASP A 460 25.57 12.47 -13.59
N SER A 461 25.39 11.60 -12.60
CA SER A 461 25.75 11.77 -11.20
C SER A 461 26.14 10.44 -10.56
N GLU A 462 26.53 10.44 -9.29
CA GLU A 462 26.82 9.20 -8.57
C GLU A 462 25.59 8.28 -8.56
N THR A 463 25.74 7.14 -9.20
CA THR A 463 24.68 6.16 -9.41
C THR A 463 25.12 4.81 -8.87
N LYS A 464 24.37 4.24 -7.93
CA LYS A 464 24.61 2.89 -7.39
C LYS A 464 24.03 1.86 -8.35
N ILE A 465 24.79 0.78 -8.53
CA ILE A 465 24.39 -0.36 -9.35
C ILE A 465 24.03 -1.53 -8.44
N LEU A 466 22.81 -2.02 -8.57
CA LEU A 466 22.24 -3.06 -7.73
C LEU A 466 21.69 -4.19 -8.60
N SER A 467 21.61 -5.39 -8.03
CA SER A 467 20.94 -6.53 -8.65
C SER A 467 20.26 -7.39 -7.62
N ARG A 468 19.09 -7.94 -7.99
CA ARG A 468 18.33 -8.91 -7.18
C ARG A 468 17.74 -9.97 -8.09
N ALA A 469 17.42 -11.14 -7.52
CA ALA A 469 16.72 -12.20 -8.25
C ALA A 469 15.54 -12.71 -7.42
N THR A 470 14.50 -13.21 -8.09
CA THR A 470 13.33 -13.81 -7.43
C THR A 470 13.58 -15.22 -6.89
N SER A 471 14.72 -15.82 -7.26
CA SER A 471 15.20 -17.11 -6.72
C SER A 471 15.82 -16.95 -5.34
N ASN A 472 16.03 -18.08 -4.65
CA ASN A 472 16.96 -18.10 -3.52
C ASN A 472 18.36 -17.77 -4.02
N PHE A 473 19.17 -17.15 -3.17
CA PHE A 473 20.53 -16.71 -3.50
C PHE A 473 21.44 -17.83 -4.06
N SER A 474 21.13 -19.07 -3.74
CA SER A 474 21.85 -20.27 -4.21
C SER A 474 21.50 -20.69 -5.64
N ASP A 475 20.36 -20.25 -6.21
CA ASP A 475 19.91 -20.74 -7.52
C ASP A 475 20.44 -19.87 -8.66
N ILE A 476 20.35 -18.54 -8.52
CA ILE A 476 20.84 -17.58 -9.51
C ILE A 476 21.78 -16.61 -8.82
N ALA A 477 23.00 -16.50 -9.33
CA ALA A 477 23.98 -15.51 -8.96
C ALA A 477 24.10 -14.44 -10.05
N VAL A 478 24.18 -13.17 -9.65
CA VAL A 478 24.38 -12.02 -10.53
C VAL A 478 25.66 -11.33 -10.13
N GLN A 479 26.60 -11.20 -11.08
CA GLN A 479 27.88 -10.53 -10.86
C GLN A 479 27.97 -9.30 -11.74
N ILE A 480 28.24 -8.14 -11.13
CA ILE A 480 28.44 -6.85 -11.78
C ILE A 480 29.81 -6.33 -11.34
N PRO A 481 30.65 -5.81 -12.28
CA PRO A 481 32.05 -5.45 -11.99
C PRO A 481 32.20 -4.25 -11.04
N THR A 482 31.18 -3.39 -10.97
CA THR A 482 31.20 -2.20 -10.09
C THR A 482 29.88 -2.02 -9.37
N LYS A 483 29.94 -1.37 -8.20
CA LYS A 483 28.76 -1.04 -7.37
C LYS A 483 28.31 0.41 -7.54
N SER A 484 29.09 1.25 -8.21
CA SER A 484 28.74 2.64 -8.50
C SER A 484 29.47 3.14 -9.74
N ILE A 485 28.85 4.09 -10.41
CA ILE A 485 29.38 4.83 -11.57
C ILE A 485 29.02 6.31 -11.43
N SER A 486 29.73 7.17 -12.14
CA SER A 486 29.49 8.63 -12.16
C SER A 486 29.27 9.17 -13.58
N SER A 487 29.28 8.31 -14.58
CA SER A 487 29.06 8.66 -15.98
C SER A 487 28.44 7.49 -16.73
N THR A 488 27.83 7.78 -17.86
CA THR A 488 27.22 6.76 -18.74
C THR A 488 28.19 5.64 -19.08
N GLN A 489 27.78 4.40 -18.80
CA GLN A 489 28.58 3.20 -19.05
C GLN A 489 27.73 2.01 -19.49
N THR A 490 28.39 1.09 -20.17
CA THR A 490 27.89 -0.27 -20.41
C THR A 490 28.66 -1.22 -19.52
N LEU A 491 27.93 -1.96 -18.66
CA LEU A 491 28.51 -2.88 -17.69
C LEU A 491 28.22 -4.32 -18.10
N PRO A 492 29.23 -5.20 -18.15
CA PRO A 492 29.00 -6.62 -18.35
C PRO A 492 28.39 -7.22 -17.08
N VAL A 493 27.20 -7.83 -17.20
CA VAL A 493 26.51 -8.50 -16.12
C VAL A 493 26.52 -10.00 -16.37
N THR A 494 27.17 -10.76 -15.52
CA THR A 494 27.19 -12.22 -15.59
C THR A 494 26.09 -12.80 -14.71
N ILE A 495 25.18 -13.57 -15.34
CA ILE A 495 24.09 -14.29 -14.69
C ILE A 495 24.40 -15.78 -14.76
N SER A 496 24.41 -16.44 -13.59
CA SER A 496 24.84 -17.84 -13.45
C SER A 496 23.72 -18.65 -12.77
N ALA A 497 23.38 -19.81 -13.32
CA ALA A 497 22.56 -20.81 -12.67
C ALA A 497 23.44 -21.81 -11.92
N SER A 498 23.16 -22.11 -10.65
CA SER A 498 23.93 -23.10 -9.90
C SER A 498 23.64 -24.53 -10.40
N GLN A 499 24.52 -25.48 -10.05
CA GLN A 499 24.30 -26.91 -10.36
C GLN A 499 23.06 -27.47 -9.65
N SER A 500 22.72 -26.92 -8.49
CA SER A 500 21.58 -27.32 -7.66
C SER A 500 20.32 -26.48 -7.93
N ALA A 501 20.38 -25.52 -8.86
CA ALA A 501 19.25 -24.65 -9.14
C ALA A 501 17.99 -25.44 -9.52
N LEU A 502 16.85 -24.98 -9.04
CA LEU A 502 15.57 -25.57 -9.45
C LEU A 502 15.22 -25.11 -10.87
N SER A 503 14.71 -26.05 -11.68
CA SER A 503 14.19 -25.72 -13.00
C SER A 503 12.94 -24.84 -12.84
N GLY A 504 12.85 -23.78 -13.65
CA GLY A 504 11.76 -22.81 -13.56
C GLY A 504 12.12 -21.47 -14.21
N THR A 505 11.20 -20.54 -14.14
CA THR A 505 11.37 -19.19 -14.65
C THR A 505 11.51 -18.20 -13.51
N TYR A 506 12.53 -17.36 -13.57
CA TYR A 506 12.91 -16.41 -12.55
C TYR A 506 13.05 -15.01 -13.18
N LYS A 507 12.88 -13.99 -12.35
CA LYS A 507 13.17 -12.60 -12.72
C LYS A 507 14.45 -12.14 -12.03
N VAL A 508 15.33 -11.52 -12.80
CA VAL A 508 16.50 -10.79 -12.30
C VAL A 508 16.23 -9.30 -12.53
N LEU A 509 16.33 -8.51 -11.47
CA LEU A 509 16.20 -7.06 -11.49
C LEU A 509 17.60 -6.44 -11.51
N LEU A 510 17.88 -5.61 -12.50
CA LEU A 510 19.11 -4.82 -12.61
C LEU A 510 18.74 -3.34 -12.43
N THR A 511 19.30 -2.68 -11.46
CA THR A 511 18.91 -1.34 -11.01
C THR A 511 20.08 -0.36 -11.05
N ALA A 512 19.81 0.83 -11.57
CA ALA A 512 20.63 2.02 -11.38
C ALA A 512 19.88 3.00 -10.47
N ARG A 513 20.49 3.43 -9.38
CA ARG A 513 19.86 4.27 -8.35
C ARG A 513 20.73 5.46 -7.96
N ASN A 514 20.16 6.66 -8.08
CA ASN A 514 20.69 7.89 -7.51
C ASN A 514 19.91 8.34 -6.25
N ALA A 515 20.02 9.59 -5.84
CA ALA A 515 19.35 10.11 -4.65
C ALA A 515 17.81 10.23 -4.84
N ASP A 516 17.36 10.47 -6.07
CA ASP A 516 15.98 10.89 -6.36
C ASP A 516 15.15 9.79 -7.01
N VAL A 517 15.81 8.84 -7.71
CA VAL A 517 15.12 7.81 -8.49
C VAL A 517 15.95 6.54 -8.62
N ALA A 518 15.26 5.40 -8.66
CA ALA A 518 15.84 4.15 -9.13
C ALA A 518 15.13 3.71 -10.41
N THR A 519 15.91 3.33 -11.43
CA THR A 519 15.41 2.78 -12.69
C THR A 519 15.91 1.36 -12.84
N SER A 520 15.04 0.46 -13.24
CA SER A 520 15.35 -0.97 -13.26
C SER A 520 14.79 -1.66 -14.50
N GLU A 521 15.53 -2.67 -14.97
CA GLU A 521 15.10 -3.60 -16.01
C GLU A 521 14.99 -5.01 -15.44
N PHE A 522 13.95 -5.73 -15.84
CA PHE A 522 13.83 -7.15 -15.57
C PHE A 522 14.41 -8.00 -16.69
N VAL A 523 15.19 -9.00 -16.30
CA VAL A 523 15.65 -10.08 -17.17
C VAL A 523 14.98 -11.37 -16.74
N THR A 524 14.28 -12.01 -17.64
CA THR A 524 13.64 -13.31 -17.41
C THR A 524 14.67 -14.42 -17.65
N VAL A 525 14.90 -15.27 -16.66
CA VAL A 525 15.86 -16.38 -16.71
C VAL A 525 15.11 -17.70 -16.55
N THR A 526 15.12 -18.51 -17.61
CA THR A 526 14.56 -19.88 -17.56
C THR A 526 15.68 -20.90 -17.35
N ILE A 527 15.61 -21.65 -16.24
CA ILE A 527 16.55 -22.74 -15.90
C ILE A 527 15.94 -24.07 -16.34
N GLN A 528 16.71 -24.83 -17.16
CA GLN A 528 16.34 -26.15 -17.68
C GLN A 528 17.10 -27.28 -16.97
#